data_9ec995aea6987fee959006a7c26fa2b4
#
_entry.id   9ec995aea6987fee959006a7c26fa2b4
#
_cell.length_a   1.000
_cell.length_b   1.000
_cell.length_c   1.000
_cell.angle_alpha   90.00
_cell.angle_beta   90.00
_cell.angle_gamma   90.00
#
_symmetry.space_group_name_H-M   'P 1'
#
loop_
_entity.id
_entity.type
_entity.pdbx_description
1 polymer ?
#
loop_
_entity_poly.entity_id
_entity_poly.type
_entity_poly.pdbx_seq_one_letter_code
_entity_poly.pdbx_strand_id
1 'polypeptide(L)'
;MRAFRYLGRTVAVLVAITLAAFTYPGAVLVSMIVRLTPPPATSSPAPNGVLPWLHVEHPQDGLPYIADDRNRMVLLHGAIPGSLIDFWSSADQSLVEAPPFYPIDPAAYDGRCPDNSPTMPVPPLCRQDLIDMAALGFNSIRLALSWSLLEPTRGHFNQTYVDRVAQIVGWARPLGLYVIIDMHQNAYSRYVGRPDNPPLPGGARVNLRYKTGAPGWATFTDGFPSEDYLHQREANPAVLEADTNFWYDRDGIQDEYINAVAQLANRFKDDSTVAGYSVYNEPLEGWDLPPGFEDLLLFPFYRRVIDAITGVHDGMPCWTGFFMPAVCGYPDLGVRDQRHLIFLDTGLLREITDFPTHLGLPVSSYPNLVLGMHAYTHGYTFDALAGQTPDQHPGYPWGGYEQTYSLAEREAKVISAALFVTEFGNDPKYDQLVLVNELREEELHRTGFAFWTWKENDNPGWGLFDAPPSGANPMPSSGTIRSGRDLLLSRAYPRASADPNLIFHFDPVGGLFSLEARGKPGDAPTIIYVPCHLAGEVQTVGAASEAVATEADGSRIVTISPTGGPFSVLVSGGAQPPGCI
;
A
#
# COMPACT_ATOMS: atom_id res chain seq x y z
N MET A 1 -23.28 47.35 -21.95
CA MET A 1 -22.85 45.98 -22.33
C MET A 1 -21.91 45.32 -21.33
N ARG A 2 -20.91 45.98 -20.73
CA ARG A 2 -20.03 45.32 -19.72
C ARG A 2 -20.76 44.90 -18.43
N ALA A 3 -21.64 45.76 -17.91
CA ALA A 3 -22.41 45.46 -16.69
C ALA A 3 -23.32 44.21 -16.82
N PHE A 4 -23.94 43.99 -17.97
CA PHE A 4 -24.78 42.83 -18.28
C PHE A 4 -23.98 41.51 -18.31
N ARG A 5 -22.72 41.55 -18.76
CA ARG A 5 -21.83 40.37 -18.77
C ARG A 5 -21.38 40.00 -17.35
N TYR A 6 -21.16 40.98 -16.46
CA TYR A 6 -20.84 40.71 -15.07
C TYR A 6 -22.03 40.16 -14.29
N LEU A 7 -23.23 40.72 -14.51
CA LEU A 7 -24.45 40.25 -13.90
C LEU A 7 -24.77 38.78 -14.31
N GLY A 8 -24.61 38.44 -15.59
CA GLY A 8 -24.80 37.09 -16.09
C GLY A 8 -23.81 36.10 -15.52
N ARG A 9 -22.54 36.49 -15.32
CA ARG A 9 -21.52 35.61 -14.67
C ARG A 9 -21.80 35.42 -13.18
N THR A 10 -22.20 36.47 -12.48
CA THR A 10 -22.54 36.38 -11.04
C THR A 10 -23.79 35.50 -10.82
N VAL A 11 -24.79 35.63 -11.69
CA VAL A 11 -25.99 34.77 -11.63
C VAL A 11 -25.64 33.32 -11.99
N ALA A 12 -24.80 33.05 -12.95
CA ALA A 12 -24.35 31.69 -13.29
C ALA A 12 -23.55 31.05 -12.16
N VAL A 13 -22.67 31.80 -11.49
CA VAL A 13 -21.92 31.32 -10.33
C VAL A 13 -22.85 31.06 -9.13
N LEU A 14 -23.80 31.95 -8.86
CA LEU A 14 -24.79 31.74 -7.80
C LEU A 14 -25.70 30.53 -8.07
N VAL A 15 -26.14 30.34 -9.32
CA VAL A 15 -26.91 29.16 -9.73
C VAL A 15 -26.09 27.88 -9.60
N ALA A 16 -24.79 27.90 -9.97
CA ALA A 16 -23.90 26.76 -9.83
C ALA A 16 -23.66 26.41 -8.35
N ILE A 17 -23.44 27.42 -7.48
CA ILE A 17 -23.29 27.20 -6.03
C ILE A 17 -24.61 26.68 -5.42
N THR A 18 -25.77 27.23 -5.85
CA THR A 18 -27.06 26.76 -5.35
C THR A 18 -27.36 25.34 -5.82
N LEU A 19 -27.08 25.00 -7.08
CA LEU A 19 -27.21 23.63 -7.57
C LEU A 19 -26.25 22.68 -6.86
N ALA A 20 -25.01 23.07 -6.62
CA ALA A 20 -24.06 22.28 -5.85
C ALA A 20 -24.53 22.08 -4.40
N ALA A 21 -25.10 23.10 -3.77
CA ALA A 21 -25.63 23.01 -2.40
C ALA A 21 -26.88 22.13 -2.30
N PHE A 22 -27.71 22.05 -3.34
CA PHE A 22 -28.92 21.21 -3.35
C PHE A 22 -28.68 19.77 -3.85
N THR A 23 -27.72 19.56 -4.76
CA THR A 23 -27.42 18.21 -5.28
C THR A 23 -26.49 17.43 -4.35
N TYR A 24 -25.55 18.10 -3.70
CA TYR A 24 -24.59 17.49 -2.79
C TYR A 24 -25.23 16.87 -1.53
N PRO A 25 -26.09 17.58 -0.76
CA PRO A 25 -26.82 16.97 0.35
C PRO A 25 -27.77 15.86 -0.09
N GLY A 26 -28.37 15.96 -1.27
CA GLY A 26 -29.24 14.94 -1.84
C GLY A 26 -28.49 13.64 -2.19
N ALA A 27 -27.30 13.75 -2.79
CA ALA A 27 -26.46 12.59 -3.11
C ALA A 27 -25.95 11.91 -1.83
N VAL A 28 -25.52 12.69 -0.82
CA VAL A 28 -25.13 12.17 0.50
C VAL A 28 -26.30 11.50 1.21
N LEU A 29 -27.49 12.10 1.17
CA LEU A 29 -28.68 11.54 1.78
C LEU A 29 -29.14 10.24 1.09
N VAL A 30 -29.09 10.17 -0.23
CA VAL A 30 -29.38 8.96 -1.01
C VAL A 30 -28.35 7.87 -0.72
N SER A 31 -27.07 8.19 -0.61
CA SER A 31 -26.03 7.22 -0.25
C SER A 31 -26.16 6.71 1.18
N MET A 32 -26.66 7.54 2.11
CA MET A 32 -26.99 7.12 3.49
C MET A 32 -28.22 6.23 3.56
N ILE A 33 -29.21 6.43 2.67
CA ILE A 33 -30.46 5.66 2.64
C ILE A 33 -30.29 4.32 1.90
N VAL A 34 -29.41 4.26 0.90
CA VAL A 34 -29.14 3.04 0.09
C VAL A 34 -27.98 2.21 0.68
N ARG A 35 -27.68 2.30 1.95
CA ARG A 35 -26.82 1.31 2.61
C ARG A 35 -27.55 -0.04 2.58
N LEU A 36 -27.38 -0.77 1.48
CA LEU A 36 -27.72 -2.18 1.43
C LEU A 36 -26.84 -2.87 2.46
N THR A 37 -27.44 -3.58 3.40
CA THR A 37 -26.74 -4.49 4.29
C THR A 37 -25.93 -5.44 3.41
N PRO A 38 -24.61 -5.51 3.55
CA PRO A 38 -23.82 -6.46 2.78
C PRO A 38 -24.33 -7.87 3.04
N PRO A 39 -24.37 -8.75 2.03
CA PRO A 39 -24.69 -10.14 2.26
C PRO A 39 -23.68 -10.72 3.25
N PRO A 40 -24.12 -11.59 4.18
CA PRO A 40 -23.22 -12.20 5.13
C PRO A 40 -22.11 -12.95 4.37
N ALA A 41 -20.86 -12.72 4.79
CA ALA A 41 -19.71 -13.40 4.23
C ALA A 41 -19.90 -14.92 4.32
N THR A 42 -19.90 -15.61 3.19
CA THR A 42 -19.98 -17.07 3.17
C THR A 42 -18.60 -17.63 3.45
N SER A 43 -18.32 -18.02 4.69
CA SER A 43 -17.09 -18.71 5.06
C SER A 43 -17.11 -20.14 4.50
N SER A 44 -16.29 -20.42 3.51
CA SER A 44 -15.93 -21.80 3.17
C SER A 44 -14.67 -22.17 3.94
N PRO A 45 -14.60 -23.36 4.57
CA PRO A 45 -13.39 -23.79 5.27
C PRO A 45 -12.23 -23.90 4.27
N ALA A 46 -11.09 -23.32 4.63
CA ALA A 46 -9.88 -23.37 3.81
C ALA A 46 -9.34 -24.82 3.72
N PRO A 47 -8.83 -25.24 2.58
CA PRO A 47 -8.11 -26.50 2.45
C PRO A 47 -6.89 -26.53 3.39
N ASN A 48 -6.54 -27.71 3.94
CA ASN A 48 -5.37 -27.88 4.82
C ASN A 48 -4.08 -27.34 4.17
N GLY A 49 -3.41 -26.43 4.89
CA GLY A 49 -2.15 -25.82 4.43
C GLY A 49 -2.28 -24.50 3.66
N VAL A 50 -3.48 -23.94 3.57
CA VAL A 50 -3.77 -22.61 2.99
C VAL A 50 -3.89 -21.60 4.15
N LEU A 51 -3.46 -20.36 3.89
CA LEU A 51 -3.64 -19.28 4.88
C LEU A 51 -5.14 -18.98 5.05
N PRO A 52 -5.59 -18.56 6.26
CA PRO A 52 -6.97 -18.11 6.47
C PRO A 52 -7.38 -17.03 5.49
N TRP A 53 -8.64 -17.03 5.04
CA TRP A 53 -9.19 -15.92 4.29
C TRP A 53 -9.27 -14.68 5.17
N LEU A 54 -8.90 -13.55 4.59
CA LEU A 54 -9.05 -12.25 5.24
C LEU A 54 -10.31 -11.56 4.73
N HIS A 55 -10.93 -10.79 5.62
CA HIS A 55 -12.08 -9.95 5.30
C HIS A 55 -12.04 -8.69 6.17
N VAL A 56 -12.88 -7.72 5.89
CA VAL A 56 -13.06 -6.55 6.76
C VAL A 56 -14.24 -6.79 7.68
N GLU A 57 -13.97 -6.76 8.98
CA GLU A 57 -15.01 -6.79 10.00
C GLU A 57 -15.55 -5.37 10.25
N HIS A 58 -16.87 -5.23 10.32
CA HIS A 58 -17.55 -3.96 10.51
C HIS A 58 -18.26 -3.93 11.86
N PRO A 59 -17.58 -3.58 12.96
CA PRO A 59 -18.19 -3.52 14.28
C PRO A 59 -19.27 -2.43 14.34
N GLN A 60 -20.28 -2.62 15.18
CA GLN A 60 -21.33 -1.60 15.40
C GLN A 60 -20.74 -0.31 15.97
N ASP A 61 -19.78 -0.45 16.89
CA ASP A 61 -19.04 0.64 17.50
C ASP A 61 -17.55 0.44 17.19
N GLY A 62 -16.91 1.46 16.64
CA GLY A 62 -15.47 1.45 16.32
C GLY A 62 -15.17 1.64 14.83
N LEU A 63 -13.95 1.29 14.47
CA LEU A 63 -13.46 1.33 13.10
C LEU A 63 -13.50 -0.07 12.49
N PRO A 64 -13.74 -0.19 11.18
CA PRO A 64 -13.53 -1.45 10.48
C PRO A 64 -12.08 -1.91 10.60
N TYR A 65 -11.85 -3.21 10.63
CA TYR A 65 -10.51 -3.79 10.73
C TYR A 65 -10.38 -5.08 9.90
N ILE A 66 -9.17 -5.42 9.49
CA ILE A 66 -8.89 -6.67 8.80
C ILE A 66 -9.03 -7.82 9.81
N ALA A 67 -9.80 -8.83 9.44
CA ALA A 67 -10.04 -10.02 10.25
C ALA A 67 -9.80 -11.31 9.47
N ASP A 68 -9.52 -12.41 10.20
CA ASP A 68 -9.45 -13.75 9.64
C ASP A 68 -10.80 -14.50 9.71
N ASP A 69 -10.82 -15.74 9.21
CA ASP A 69 -12.01 -16.62 9.21
C ASP A 69 -12.51 -17.03 10.61
N ARG A 70 -11.82 -16.63 11.66
CA ARG A 70 -12.23 -16.77 13.07
C ARG A 70 -12.68 -15.44 13.68
N ASN A 71 -12.87 -14.41 12.85
CA ASN A 71 -13.19 -13.04 13.24
C ASN A 71 -12.18 -12.43 14.23
N ARG A 72 -10.91 -12.83 14.14
CA ARG A 72 -9.84 -12.18 14.88
C ARG A 72 -9.31 -11.01 14.07
N MET A 73 -9.13 -9.85 14.71
CA MET A 73 -8.36 -8.77 14.12
C MET A 73 -6.97 -9.31 13.75
N VAL A 74 -6.52 -9.02 12.54
CA VAL A 74 -5.21 -9.43 12.01
C VAL A 74 -4.38 -8.19 11.71
N LEU A 75 -3.17 -8.14 12.27
CA LEU A 75 -2.18 -7.13 11.92
C LEU A 75 -1.20 -7.72 10.91
N LEU A 76 -1.17 -7.12 9.73
CA LEU A 76 -0.24 -7.50 8.67
C LEU A 76 0.98 -6.58 8.74
N HIS A 77 2.11 -7.11 9.13
CA HIS A 77 3.40 -6.41 9.08
C HIS A 77 4.20 -6.94 7.91
N GLY A 78 4.68 -6.06 7.05
CA GLY A 78 5.35 -6.48 5.83
C GLY A 78 6.37 -5.49 5.29
N ALA A 79 6.98 -5.88 4.19
CA ALA A 79 7.89 -5.04 3.41
C ALA A 79 7.51 -5.07 1.93
N ILE A 80 8.01 -4.11 1.19
CA ILE A 80 7.76 -3.95 -0.25
C ILE A 80 9.02 -4.34 -1.03
N PRO A 81 9.02 -5.48 -1.73
CA PRO A 81 10.06 -5.79 -2.69
C PRO A 81 9.73 -5.16 -4.05
N GLY A 82 10.57 -4.22 -4.50
CA GLY A 82 10.39 -3.51 -5.77
C GLY A 82 10.94 -4.23 -7.00
N SER A 83 11.28 -5.51 -6.93
CA SER A 83 12.02 -6.23 -7.97
C SER A 83 11.22 -6.60 -9.22
N LEU A 84 9.90 -6.46 -9.21
CA LEU A 84 9.03 -6.74 -10.35
C LEU A 84 8.49 -5.48 -11.05
N ILE A 85 9.07 -4.33 -10.75
CA ILE A 85 8.78 -3.07 -11.44
C ILE A 85 9.91 -2.71 -12.40
N ASP A 86 9.59 -1.92 -13.41
CA ASP A 86 10.47 -1.59 -14.52
C ASP A 86 11.32 -0.34 -14.30
N PHE A 87 12.10 -0.32 -13.24
CA PHE A 87 13.06 0.75 -13.00
C PHE A 87 14.17 0.79 -14.06
N TRP A 88 14.63 1.99 -14.38
CA TRP A 88 15.80 2.20 -15.22
C TRP A 88 17.10 1.93 -14.47
N SER A 89 18.08 1.35 -15.18
CA SER A 89 19.44 1.32 -14.64
C SER A 89 20.03 2.74 -14.59
N SER A 90 20.78 3.05 -13.53
CA SER A 90 21.40 4.37 -13.35
C SER A 90 22.47 4.70 -14.38
N ALA A 91 23.06 3.71 -15.06
CA ALA A 91 24.19 3.88 -15.96
C ALA A 91 23.77 4.35 -17.36
N ASP A 92 22.59 4.02 -17.78
CA ASP A 92 22.11 4.33 -19.12
C ASP A 92 20.71 4.95 -19.05
N GLN A 93 20.63 6.26 -19.03
CA GLN A 93 19.36 6.99 -19.15
C GLN A 93 18.82 6.91 -20.60
N SER A 94 19.29 5.97 -21.41
CA SER A 94 18.71 5.72 -22.71
C SER A 94 17.35 5.09 -22.56
N LEU A 95 16.42 5.48 -23.45
CA LEU A 95 15.06 4.95 -23.56
C LEU A 95 15.03 3.52 -24.15
N VAL A 96 16.10 2.80 -24.07
CA VAL A 96 16.11 1.38 -24.48
C VAL A 96 15.14 0.66 -23.55
N GLU A 97 14.23 -0.11 -24.13
CA GLU A 97 13.42 -1.08 -23.42
C GLU A 97 14.36 -2.00 -22.65
N ALA A 98 14.73 -1.57 -21.44
CA ALA A 98 15.44 -2.46 -20.56
C ALA A 98 14.46 -3.57 -20.19
N PRO A 99 14.79 -4.83 -20.44
CA PRO A 99 14.01 -5.91 -19.86
C PRO A 99 13.98 -5.69 -18.34
N PRO A 100 12.92 -6.16 -17.66
CA PRO A 100 12.93 -6.17 -16.20
C PRO A 100 14.27 -6.72 -15.75
N PHE A 101 14.87 -6.12 -14.76
CA PHE A 101 16.24 -6.37 -14.32
C PHE A 101 16.52 -7.85 -14.03
N TYR A 102 15.50 -8.69 -14.09
CA TYR A 102 15.64 -10.09 -13.74
C TYR A 102 14.79 -11.00 -14.58
N PRO A 103 15.19 -12.28 -14.75
CA PRO A 103 14.37 -13.18 -15.52
C PRO A 103 12.96 -13.21 -14.94
N ILE A 104 12.01 -12.67 -15.69
CA ILE A 104 10.59 -12.81 -15.38
C ILE A 104 10.11 -14.24 -15.65
N ASP A 105 10.89 -15.03 -16.37
CA ASP A 105 10.55 -16.43 -16.62
C ASP A 105 10.82 -17.30 -15.38
N PRO A 106 9.77 -17.87 -14.73
CA PRO A 106 9.93 -18.76 -13.59
C PRO A 106 10.82 -19.97 -13.88
N ALA A 107 10.82 -20.46 -15.13
CA ALA A 107 11.61 -21.61 -15.52
C ALA A 107 13.12 -21.33 -15.57
N ALA A 108 13.50 -20.06 -15.75
CA ALA A 108 14.90 -19.63 -15.70
C ALA A 108 15.42 -19.41 -14.27
N TYR A 109 14.58 -19.63 -13.24
CA TYR A 109 14.86 -19.28 -11.87
C TYR A 109 14.84 -20.51 -10.95
N ASP A 110 16.02 -20.92 -10.50
CA ASP A 110 16.20 -22.13 -9.66
C ASP A 110 15.93 -21.91 -8.16
N GLY A 111 15.40 -20.74 -7.78
CA GLY A 111 15.12 -20.38 -6.39
C GLY A 111 16.32 -19.83 -5.61
N ARG A 112 17.50 -19.77 -6.21
CA ARG A 112 18.67 -19.14 -5.59
C ARG A 112 18.64 -17.64 -5.81
N CYS A 113 19.21 -16.93 -4.85
CA CYS A 113 19.43 -15.51 -5.04
C CYS A 113 20.52 -15.33 -6.11
N PRO A 114 20.20 -14.67 -7.21
CA PRO A 114 21.19 -14.43 -8.26
C PRO A 114 22.18 -13.38 -7.84
N ASP A 115 23.34 -13.39 -8.48
CA ASP A 115 24.28 -12.30 -8.38
C ASP A 115 23.65 -11.00 -8.85
N ASN A 116 23.77 -9.96 -8.05
CA ASN A 116 23.19 -8.67 -8.30
C ASN A 116 24.14 -7.80 -9.13
N SER A 117 23.61 -6.97 -9.99
CA SER A 117 24.42 -5.99 -10.74
C SER A 117 24.44 -4.66 -10.01
N PRO A 118 25.61 -4.00 -9.87
CA PRO A 118 25.70 -2.66 -9.26
C PRO A 118 24.94 -1.59 -10.05
N THR A 119 24.54 -1.88 -11.27
CA THR A 119 23.73 -0.97 -12.10
C THR A 119 22.23 -1.12 -11.88
N MET A 120 21.80 -2.16 -11.17
CA MET A 120 20.40 -2.35 -10.83
C MET A 120 20.02 -1.51 -9.61
N PRO A 121 18.99 -0.64 -9.70
CA PRO A 121 18.55 0.14 -8.55
C PRO A 121 17.88 -0.74 -7.48
N VAL A 122 17.22 -1.82 -7.88
CA VAL A 122 16.58 -2.78 -6.97
C VAL A 122 17.08 -4.18 -7.25
N PRO A 123 17.59 -4.90 -6.22
CA PRO A 123 18.02 -6.28 -6.35
C PRO A 123 16.87 -7.22 -6.71
N PRO A 124 17.16 -8.31 -7.43
CA PRO A 124 16.16 -9.34 -7.72
C PRO A 124 15.59 -9.98 -6.46
N LEU A 125 14.29 -10.25 -6.46
CA LEU A 125 13.62 -11.00 -5.39
C LEU A 125 13.86 -12.50 -5.57
N CYS A 126 14.35 -13.15 -4.53
CA CYS A 126 14.56 -14.59 -4.48
C CYS A 126 13.78 -15.25 -3.35
N ARG A 127 13.75 -16.58 -3.33
CA ARG A 127 13.05 -17.30 -2.27
C ARG A 127 13.66 -17.03 -0.88
N GLN A 128 14.97 -16.83 -0.79
CA GLN A 128 15.64 -16.54 0.48
C GLN A 128 15.15 -15.21 1.08
N ASP A 129 14.86 -14.21 0.25
CA ASP A 129 14.31 -12.95 0.73
C ASP A 129 12.99 -13.15 1.50
N LEU A 130 12.12 -14.05 1.04
CA LEU A 130 10.87 -14.34 1.74
C LEU A 130 11.11 -15.10 3.05
N ILE A 131 12.11 -15.97 3.09
CA ILE A 131 12.53 -16.68 4.31
C ILE A 131 13.05 -15.66 5.33
N ASP A 132 13.90 -14.73 4.90
CA ASP A 132 14.46 -13.68 5.75
C ASP A 132 13.37 -12.72 6.26
N MET A 133 12.39 -12.34 5.40
CA MET A 133 11.22 -11.56 5.82
C MET A 133 10.42 -12.29 6.92
N ALA A 134 10.15 -13.57 6.74
CA ALA A 134 9.43 -14.37 7.73
C ALA A 134 10.20 -14.49 9.06
N ALA A 135 11.53 -14.65 9.00
CA ALA A 135 12.41 -14.72 10.16
C ALA A 135 12.46 -13.38 10.93
N LEU A 136 12.36 -12.25 10.25
CA LEU A 136 12.22 -10.92 10.87
C LEU A 136 10.82 -10.68 11.48
N GLY A 137 9.90 -11.62 11.29
CA GLY A 137 8.56 -11.56 11.87
C GLY A 137 7.48 -10.98 10.96
N PHE A 138 7.82 -10.59 9.75
CA PHE A 138 6.79 -10.20 8.78
C PHE A 138 5.84 -11.36 8.50
N ASN A 139 4.58 -11.05 8.30
CA ASN A 139 3.53 -11.98 7.91
C ASN A 139 2.83 -11.55 6.61
N SER A 140 3.36 -10.52 5.95
CA SER A 140 2.88 -10.06 4.65
C SER A 140 4.00 -9.48 3.80
N ILE A 141 3.75 -9.38 2.50
CA ILE A 141 4.51 -8.59 1.53
C ILE A 141 3.54 -7.78 0.67
N ARG A 142 3.85 -6.53 0.38
CA ARG A 142 3.18 -5.76 -0.67
C ARG A 142 4.04 -5.88 -1.93
N LEU A 143 3.62 -6.73 -2.85
CA LEU A 143 4.38 -7.09 -4.03
C LEU A 143 4.11 -6.09 -5.16
N ALA A 144 5.02 -5.15 -5.34
CA ALA A 144 4.92 -4.12 -6.36
C ALA A 144 5.07 -4.68 -7.77
N LEU A 145 4.10 -4.42 -8.65
CA LEU A 145 4.03 -4.84 -10.04
C LEU A 145 3.91 -3.63 -10.96
N SER A 146 4.38 -3.76 -12.20
CA SER A 146 4.28 -2.70 -13.21
C SER A 146 3.29 -3.07 -14.31
N TRP A 147 2.38 -2.13 -14.65
CA TRP A 147 1.47 -2.31 -15.77
C TRP A 147 2.21 -2.50 -17.09
N SER A 148 3.32 -1.80 -17.29
CA SER A 148 4.12 -1.93 -18.51
C SER A 148 4.71 -3.33 -18.71
N LEU A 149 5.00 -4.05 -17.63
CA LEU A 149 5.49 -5.44 -17.67
C LEU A 149 4.35 -6.45 -17.80
N LEU A 150 3.20 -6.14 -17.21
CA LEU A 150 2.00 -6.95 -17.29
C LEU A 150 1.37 -6.89 -18.69
N GLU A 151 1.30 -5.70 -19.29
CA GLU A 151 0.67 -5.45 -20.59
C GLU A 151 1.59 -4.60 -21.48
N PRO A 152 2.70 -5.15 -21.96
CA PRO A 152 3.69 -4.41 -22.77
C PRO A 152 3.12 -3.95 -24.12
N THR A 153 2.13 -4.64 -24.64
CA THR A 153 1.39 -4.30 -25.85
C THR A 153 -0.10 -4.31 -25.54
N ARG A 154 -0.82 -3.29 -25.96
CA ARG A 154 -2.25 -3.11 -25.68
C ARG A 154 -3.06 -4.36 -26.01
N GLY A 155 -3.84 -4.87 -25.05
CA GLY A 155 -4.66 -6.06 -25.16
C GLY A 155 -3.87 -7.39 -25.09
N HIS A 156 -2.55 -7.35 -24.83
CA HIS A 156 -1.70 -8.54 -24.78
C HIS A 156 -0.98 -8.65 -23.44
N PHE A 157 -1.50 -9.50 -22.56
CA PHE A 157 -0.93 -9.73 -21.24
C PHE A 157 0.26 -10.68 -21.29
N ASN A 158 1.31 -10.35 -20.55
CA ASN A 158 2.52 -11.14 -20.43
C ASN A 158 2.32 -12.29 -19.43
N GLN A 159 1.94 -13.45 -19.93
CA GLN A 159 1.68 -14.63 -19.10
C GLN A 159 2.93 -15.07 -18.31
N THR A 160 4.12 -14.94 -18.87
CA THR A 160 5.38 -15.26 -18.19
C THR A 160 5.55 -14.39 -16.93
N TYR A 161 5.20 -13.10 -17.02
CA TYR A 161 5.24 -12.20 -15.87
C TYR A 161 4.21 -12.59 -14.80
N VAL A 162 2.99 -12.92 -15.19
CA VAL A 162 1.94 -13.41 -14.27
C VAL A 162 2.36 -14.71 -13.58
N ASP A 163 3.00 -15.63 -14.32
CA ASP A 163 3.52 -16.89 -13.76
C ASP A 163 4.65 -16.64 -12.76
N ARG A 164 5.47 -15.61 -12.98
CA ARG A 164 6.50 -15.19 -12.02
C ARG A 164 5.87 -14.66 -10.73
N VAL A 165 4.81 -13.86 -10.82
CA VAL A 165 4.04 -13.41 -9.64
C VAL A 165 3.49 -14.62 -8.88
N ALA A 166 2.88 -15.57 -9.60
CA ALA A 166 2.34 -16.81 -9.03
C ALA A 166 3.43 -17.67 -8.34
N GLN A 167 4.64 -17.69 -8.87
CA GLN A 167 5.78 -18.37 -8.24
C GLN A 167 6.11 -17.75 -6.88
N ILE A 168 6.12 -16.41 -6.77
CA ILE A 168 6.38 -15.71 -5.51
C ILE A 168 5.26 -15.99 -4.50
N VAL A 169 4.00 -15.93 -4.91
CA VAL A 169 2.86 -16.33 -4.07
C VAL A 169 3.02 -17.77 -3.57
N GLY A 170 3.48 -18.67 -4.44
CA GLY A 170 3.78 -20.06 -4.08
C GLY A 170 4.92 -20.20 -3.06
N TRP A 171 5.91 -19.32 -3.06
CA TRP A 171 6.99 -19.28 -2.04
C TRP A 171 6.53 -18.68 -0.74
N ALA A 172 5.64 -17.69 -0.76
CA ALA A 172 5.10 -16.99 0.42
C ALA A 172 4.22 -17.92 1.27
N ARG A 173 3.41 -18.76 0.62
CA ARG A 173 2.42 -19.65 1.25
C ARG A 173 2.97 -20.51 2.39
N PRO A 174 4.02 -21.34 2.22
CA PRO A 174 4.55 -22.19 3.28
C PRO A 174 5.24 -21.40 4.39
N LEU A 175 5.53 -20.11 4.18
CA LEU A 175 6.16 -19.22 5.17
C LEU A 175 5.12 -18.43 5.97
N GLY A 176 3.83 -18.60 5.69
CA GLY A 176 2.78 -17.85 6.37
C GLY A 176 2.73 -16.37 5.99
N LEU A 177 3.28 -16.01 4.83
CA LEU A 177 3.28 -14.65 4.31
C LEU A 177 2.08 -14.43 3.40
N TYR A 178 1.23 -13.48 3.75
CA TYR A 178 0.22 -12.97 2.84
C TYR A 178 0.85 -12.09 1.76
N VAL A 179 0.27 -12.10 0.57
CA VAL A 179 0.73 -11.26 -0.54
C VAL A 179 -0.35 -10.25 -0.90
N ILE A 180 -0.05 -8.97 -0.77
CA ILE A 180 -0.85 -7.88 -1.32
C ILE A 180 -0.28 -7.62 -2.72
N ILE A 181 -1.06 -7.89 -3.76
CA ILE A 181 -0.67 -7.61 -5.15
C ILE A 181 -0.88 -6.13 -5.41
N ASP A 182 0.19 -5.42 -5.67
CA ASP A 182 0.20 -3.98 -5.80
C ASP A 182 0.48 -3.55 -7.24
N MET A 183 -0.48 -2.86 -7.85
CA MET A 183 -0.30 -2.22 -9.16
C MET A 183 0.46 -0.90 -8.96
N HIS A 184 1.78 -1.04 -8.93
CA HIS A 184 2.69 0.04 -8.59
C HIS A 184 2.99 0.93 -9.79
N GLN A 185 2.69 2.19 -9.65
CA GLN A 185 3.22 3.25 -10.50
C GLN A 185 4.02 4.24 -9.65
N ASN A 186 4.94 4.93 -10.28
CA ASN A 186 5.68 6.00 -9.66
C ASN A 186 5.98 7.05 -10.72
N ALA A 187 5.42 8.25 -10.55
CA ALA A 187 5.42 9.30 -11.56
C ALA A 187 4.93 8.80 -12.94
N TYR A 188 3.82 8.08 -12.93
CA TYR A 188 3.07 7.52 -14.04
C TYR A 188 3.82 6.47 -14.86
N SER A 189 5.00 6.80 -15.43
CA SER A 189 5.66 5.93 -16.39
C SER A 189 7.10 6.36 -16.68
N ARG A 190 7.97 5.40 -16.92
CA ARG A 190 9.30 5.65 -17.47
C ARG A 190 9.28 6.26 -18.89
N TYR A 191 8.18 6.14 -19.60
CA TYR A 191 8.05 6.64 -20.96
C TYR A 191 7.71 8.13 -21.06
N VAL A 192 7.50 8.84 -19.95
CA VAL A 192 7.30 10.30 -19.93
C VAL A 192 8.51 11.07 -20.47
N GLY A 193 9.70 10.51 -20.40
CA GLY A 193 10.95 11.10 -20.91
C GLY A 193 11.28 10.79 -22.38
N ARG A 194 10.28 10.50 -23.22
CA ARG A 194 10.53 10.21 -24.65
C ARG A 194 11.25 11.35 -25.38
N PRO A 195 12.09 11.03 -26.38
CA PRO A 195 12.85 12.03 -27.13
C PRO A 195 12.01 13.05 -27.89
N ASP A 196 10.75 12.74 -28.18
CA ASP A 196 9.78 13.60 -28.86
C ASP A 196 9.18 14.67 -27.93
N ASN A 197 9.37 14.55 -26.61
CA ASN A 197 8.98 15.60 -25.67
C ASN A 197 10.03 16.72 -25.69
N PRO A 198 9.65 17.97 -26.05
CA PRO A 198 10.61 19.06 -26.12
C PRO A 198 11.12 19.42 -24.72
N PRO A 199 12.44 19.64 -24.54
CA PRO A 199 12.94 20.20 -23.30
C PRO A 199 12.52 21.67 -23.16
N LEU A 200 12.21 22.11 -21.94
CA LEU A 200 12.07 23.54 -21.64
C LEU A 200 13.45 24.20 -21.53
N PRO A 201 13.58 25.46 -21.97
CA PRO A 201 14.79 26.22 -21.77
C PRO A 201 15.15 26.34 -20.28
N GLY A 202 16.34 25.89 -19.90
CA GLY A 202 16.83 25.98 -18.51
C GLY A 202 16.38 24.86 -17.56
N GLY A 203 15.63 23.86 -18.06
CA GLY A 203 15.23 22.71 -17.27
C GLY A 203 16.36 21.70 -17.02
N ALA A 204 16.24 20.97 -15.92
CA ALA A 204 17.12 19.84 -15.63
C ALA A 204 16.67 18.61 -16.44
N ARG A 205 17.64 17.79 -16.85
CA ARG A 205 17.35 16.53 -17.51
C ARG A 205 16.52 15.64 -16.61
N VAL A 206 15.47 15.01 -17.16
CA VAL A 206 14.60 14.09 -16.44
C VAL A 206 15.39 12.94 -15.81
N ASN A 207 15.21 12.74 -14.53
CA ASN A 207 15.68 11.52 -13.88
C ASN A 207 14.62 10.43 -14.04
N LEU A 208 14.89 9.47 -14.92
CA LEU A 208 13.97 8.35 -15.18
C LEU A 208 14.10 7.20 -14.16
N ARG A 209 15.05 7.29 -13.24
CA ARG A 209 15.43 6.17 -12.36
C ARG A 209 14.28 5.58 -11.55
N TYR A 210 13.40 6.43 -11.06
CA TYR A 210 12.29 6.01 -10.21
C TYR A 210 10.94 6.22 -10.86
N LYS A 211 10.89 6.25 -12.19
CA LYS A 211 9.63 6.33 -12.93
C LYS A 211 9.27 4.96 -13.48
N THR A 212 8.10 4.47 -13.10
CA THR A 212 7.59 3.14 -13.47
C THR A 212 6.07 3.16 -13.53
N GLY A 213 5.46 2.19 -14.15
CA GLY A 213 4.00 2.02 -14.17
C GLY A 213 3.46 1.78 -15.56
N ALA A 214 2.89 2.80 -16.20
CA ALA A 214 2.19 2.66 -17.46
C ALA A 214 3.11 2.29 -18.63
N PRO A 215 2.63 1.45 -19.57
CA PRO A 215 3.36 1.15 -20.80
C PRO A 215 3.40 2.35 -21.73
N GLY A 216 4.33 2.32 -22.69
CA GLY A 216 4.52 3.41 -23.61
C GLY A 216 3.31 3.76 -24.48
N TRP A 217 2.48 2.78 -24.81
CA TRP A 217 1.26 3.00 -25.59
C TRP A 217 0.14 3.68 -24.78
N ALA A 218 0.21 3.63 -23.44
CA ALA A 218 -0.72 4.28 -22.52
C ALA A 218 -0.18 5.60 -21.96
N THR A 219 0.99 6.08 -22.39
CA THR A 219 1.63 7.29 -21.90
C THR A 219 1.42 8.45 -22.87
N PHE A 220 0.43 9.32 -22.58
CA PHE A 220 0.08 10.49 -23.38
C PHE A 220 0.52 11.76 -22.66
N THR A 221 1.57 12.40 -23.16
CA THR A 221 2.15 13.61 -22.57
C THR A 221 1.80 14.90 -23.35
N ASP A 222 1.12 14.76 -24.49
CA ASP A 222 0.65 15.86 -25.36
C ASP A 222 1.73 16.90 -25.72
N GLY A 223 2.99 16.47 -25.73
CA GLY A 223 4.12 17.34 -26.01
C GLY A 223 4.52 18.25 -24.85
N PHE A 224 3.96 18.04 -23.64
CA PHE A 224 4.44 18.74 -22.45
C PHE A 224 5.90 18.39 -22.17
N PRO A 225 6.68 19.36 -21.68
CA PRO A 225 8.10 19.14 -21.42
C PRO A 225 8.28 18.14 -20.28
N SER A 226 9.26 17.26 -20.47
CA SER A 226 9.62 16.24 -19.49
C SER A 226 10.80 16.69 -18.66
N GLU A 227 10.54 17.48 -17.63
CA GLU A 227 11.54 18.03 -16.71
C GLU A 227 11.04 17.97 -15.27
N ASP A 228 11.89 17.51 -14.35
CA ASP A 228 11.54 17.46 -12.94
C ASP A 228 11.80 18.82 -12.29
N TYR A 229 10.74 19.54 -11.90
CA TYR A 229 10.84 20.81 -11.20
C TYR A 229 11.00 20.59 -9.70
N LEU A 230 11.71 21.48 -9.04
CA LEU A 230 11.98 21.40 -7.60
C LEU A 230 12.66 20.07 -7.19
N HIS A 231 13.32 19.41 -8.15
CA HIS A 231 13.88 18.06 -7.97
C HIS A 231 12.83 16.99 -7.62
N GLN A 232 11.56 17.28 -7.91
CA GLN A 232 10.45 16.35 -7.71
C GLN A 232 9.93 15.83 -9.05
N ARG A 233 9.89 14.52 -9.18
CA ARG A 233 9.39 13.85 -10.39
C ARG A 233 7.89 14.06 -10.60
N GLU A 234 7.15 14.25 -9.52
CA GLU A 234 5.71 14.53 -9.49
C GLU A 234 5.39 15.96 -9.95
N ALA A 235 6.36 16.87 -9.91
CA ALA A 235 6.23 18.22 -10.45
C ALA A 235 6.65 18.33 -11.93
N ASN A 236 6.75 17.21 -12.64
CA ASN A 236 7.09 17.14 -14.06
C ASN A 236 5.83 17.35 -14.91
N PRO A 237 5.77 18.36 -15.81
CA PRO A 237 4.58 18.63 -16.62
C PRO A 237 4.14 17.46 -17.50
N ALA A 238 5.07 16.67 -18.04
CA ALA A 238 4.72 15.49 -18.83
C ALA A 238 4.11 14.38 -17.96
N VAL A 239 4.52 14.28 -16.69
CA VAL A 239 3.91 13.38 -15.71
C VAL A 239 2.49 13.85 -15.38
N LEU A 240 2.33 15.11 -14.98
CA LEU A 240 1.02 15.69 -14.68
C LEU A 240 0.02 15.54 -15.84
N GLU A 241 0.48 15.73 -17.07
CA GLU A 241 -0.37 15.55 -18.25
C GLU A 241 -0.74 14.09 -18.48
N ALA A 242 0.20 13.17 -18.29
CA ALA A 242 -0.07 11.75 -18.47
C ALA A 242 -1.07 11.21 -17.42
N ASP A 243 -0.96 11.64 -16.17
CA ASP A 243 -1.93 11.32 -15.12
C ASP A 243 -3.31 11.92 -15.43
N THR A 244 -3.37 13.18 -15.85
CA THR A 244 -4.63 13.81 -16.26
C THR A 244 -5.29 13.03 -17.41
N ASN A 245 -4.52 12.65 -18.43
CA ASN A 245 -5.03 11.84 -19.52
C ASN A 245 -5.56 10.47 -19.07
N PHE A 246 -4.96 9.88 -18.04
CA PHE A 246 -5.45 8.65 -17.44
C PHE A 246 -6.79 8.87 -16.71
N TRP A 247 -6.90 9.92 -15.89
CA TRP A 247 -8.13 10.19 -15.14
C TRP A 247 -9.34 10.46 -16.03
N TYR A 248 -9.11 11.05 -17.21
CA TYR A 248 -10.16 11.30 -18.19
C TYR A 248 -10.31 10.20 -19.25
N ASP A 249 -9.71 9.02 -19.01
CA ASP A 249 -9.81 7.81 -19.85
C ASP A 249 -9.51 8.09 -21.33
N ARG A 250 -8.50 8.89 -21.60
CA ARG A 250 -8.10 9.20 -22.96
C ARG A 250 -7.79 7.92 -23.75
N ASP A 251 -8.43 7.79 -24.91
CA ASP A 251 -8.28 6.62 -25.80
C ASP A 251 -8.56 5.27 -25.11
N GLY A 252 -9.32 5.26 -23.98
CA GLY A 252 -9.68 4.06 -23.23
C GLY A 252 -8.54 3.45 -22.42
N ILE A 253 -7.50 4.24 -22.06
CA ILE A 253 -6.36 3.71 -21.30
C ILE A 253 -6.74 3.29 -19.87
N GLN A 254 -7.73 3.95 -19.26
CA GLN A 254 -8.23 3.57 -17.94
C GLN A 254 -9.00 2.25 -18.02
N ASP A 255 -9.77 2.03 -19.09
CA ASP A 255 -10.45 0.75 -19.34
C ASP A 255 -9.45 -0.40 -19.49
N GLU A 256 -8.35 -0.21 -20.23
CA GLU A 256 -7.30 -1.22 -20.35
C GLU A 256 -6.61 -1.50 -19.01
N TYR A 257 -6.34 -0.47 -18.22
CA TYR A 257 -5.80 -0.65 -16.88
C TYR A 257 -6.73 -1.49 -16.00
N ILE A 258 -8.03 -1.20 -16.00
CA ILE A 258 -9.04 -1.98 -15.27
C ILE A 258 -9.03 -3.44 -15.72
N ASN A 259 -8.94 -3.69 -17.02
CA ASN A 259 -8.80 -5.04 -17.57
C ASN A 259 -7.53 -5.73 -17.08
N ALA A 260 -6.39 -5.01 -17.01
CA ALA A 260 -5.14 -5.55 -16.50
C ALA A 260 -5.23 -5.97 -15.02
N VAL A 261 -5.83 -5.13 -14.18
CA VAL A 261 -6.10 -5.47 -12.76
C VAL A 261 -7.03 -6.67 -12.65
N ALA A 262 -8.09 -6.71 -13.46
CA ALA A 262 -9.04 -7.82 -13.49
C ALA A 262 -8.38 -9.16 -13.91
N GLN A 263 -7.39 -9.15 -14.80
CA GLN A 263 -6.62 -10.34 -15.17
C GLN A 263 -5.82 -10.90 -13.99
N LEU A 264 -5.17 -10.02 -13.21
CA LEU A 264 -4.49 -10.45 -11.98
C LEU A 264 -5.48 -11.03 -10.96
N ALA A 265 -6.59 -10.34 -10.74
CA ALA A 265 -7.63 -10.82 -9.85
C ALA A 265 -8.18 -12.19 -10.29
N ASN A 266 -8.45 -12.38 -11.58
CA ASN A 266 -8.91 -13.66 -12.11
C ASN A 266 -7.89 -14.80 -11.91
N ARG A 267 -6.60 -14.48 -11.95
CA ARG A 267 -5.51 -15.46 -11.71
C ARG A 267 -5.46 -15.93 -10.26
N PHE A 268 -5.79 -15.06 -9.30
CA PHE A 268 -5.56 -15.30 -7.87
C PHE A 268 -6.85 -15.42 -7.04
N LYS A 269 -8.02 -15.24 -7.59
CA LYS A 269 -9.33 -15.20 -6.88
C LYS A 269 -9.62 -16.38 -5.95
N ASP A 270 -8.96 -17.52 -6.13
CA ASP A 270 -9.16 -18.71 -5.33
C ASP A 270 -7.96 -19.02 -4.40
N ASP A 271 -6.99 -18.11 -4.29
CA ASP A 271 -5.76 -18.30 -3.50
C ASP A 271 -5.74 -17.37 -2.27
N SER A 272 -6.04 -17.90 -1.10
CA SER A 272 -6.05 -17.14 0.16
C SER A 272 -4.66 -16.69 0.65
N THR A 273 -3.57 -17.09 -0.03
CA THR A 273 -2.24 -16.52 0.20
C THR A 273 -2.18 -15.07 -0.28
N VAL A 274 -2.94 -14.75 -1.31
CA VAL A 274 -3.17 -13.35 -1.72
C VAL A 274 -4.15 -12.74 -0.74
N ALA A 275 -3.71 -11.71 0.01
CA ALA A 275 -4.56 -10.96 0.92
C ALA A 275 -5.58 -10.12 0.14
N GLY A 276 -5.13 -9.55 -0.98
CA GLY A 276 -5.94 -8.67 -1.81
C GLY A 276 -5.14 -7.92 -2.85
N TYR A 277 -5.77 -6.91 -3.43
CA TYR A 277 -5.24 -6.11 -4.54
C TYR A 277 -5.15 -4.64 -4.12
N SER A 278 -3.95 -4.07 -4.14
CA SER A 278 -3.72 -2.62 -4.08
C SER A 278 -3.81 -2.11 -5.51
N VAL A 279 -4.91 -1.40 -5.78
CA VAL A 279 -5.36 -1.25 -7.17
C VAL A 279 -4.69 -0.13 -7.94
N TYR A 280 -4.08 0.84 -7.25
CA TYR A 280 -3.28 1.91 -7.87
C TYR A 280 -2.41 2.58 -6.82
N ASN A 281 -1.10 2.53 -6.97
CA ASN A 281 -0.14 3.16 -6.06
C ASN A 281 -0.07 4.67 -6.28
N GLU A 282 -0.06 5.46 -5.22
CA GLU A 282 0.19 6.92 -5.23
C GLU A 282 -0.53 7.67 -6.36
N PRO A 283 -1.87 7.70 -6.35
CA PRO A 283 -2.63 8.39 -7.39
C PRO A 283 -2.29 9.88 -7.46
N LEU A 284 -1.51 10.30 -8.47
CA LEU A 284 -1.17 11.70 -8.67
C LEU A 284 -2.35 12.42 -9.33
N GLU A 285 -2.72 13.57 -8.80
CA GLU A 285 -3.88 14.36 -9.22
C GLU A 285 -3.78 14.90 -10.66
N GLY A 286 -2.56 14.93 -11.23
CA GLY A 286 -2.32 15.55 -12.52
C GLY A 286 -2.51 17.07 -12.43
N TRP A 287 -3.26 17.65 -13.38
CA TRP A 287 -3.61 19.07 -13.36
C TRP A 287 -4.87 19.38 -12.54
N ASP A 288 -5.52 18.38 -11.95
CA ASP A 288 -6.72 18.56 -11.15
C ASP A 288 -6.36 19.01 -9.74
N LEU A 289 -6.81 20.19 -9.37
CA LEU A 289 -6.50 20.75 -8.06
C LEU A 289 -7.45 20.22 -6.98
N PRO A 290 -6.94 19.70 -5.87
CA PRO A 290 -7.76 19.33 -4.73
C PRO A 290 -8.36 20.59 -4.03
N PRO A 291 -9.45 20.45 -3.21
CA PRO A 291 -10.15 19.21 -2.90
C PRO A 291 -11.12 18.76 -4.00
N GLY A 292 -11.48 17.48 -3.99
CA GLY A 292 -12.48 16.91 -4.90
C GLY A 292 -11.93 15.94 -5.93
N PHE A 293 -10.62 15.82 -6.05
CA PHE A 293 -9.99 14.86 -6.95
C PHE A 293 -10.47 13.43 -6.67
N GLU A 294 -10.42 13.00 -5.41
CA GLU A 294 -10.80 11.65 -5.04
C GLU A 294 -12.27 11.37 -5.36
N ASP A 295 -13.19 12.27 -4.96
CA ASP A 295 -14.62 12.04 -5.17
C ASP A 295 -15.04 12.09 -6.64
N LEU A 296 -14.35 12.88 -7.45
CA LEU A 296 -14.77 13.17 -8.83
C LEU A 296 -14.06 12.32 -9.89
N LEU A 297 -12.85 11.83 -9.58
CA LEU A 297 -12.02 11.09 -10.52
C LEU A 297 -11.55 9.75 -9.95
N LEU A 298 -10.89 9.75 -8.78
CA LEU A 298 -10.28 8.56 -8.20
C LEU A 298 -11.31 7.55 -7.72
N PHE A 299 -12.31 7.95 -6.91
CA PHE A 299 -13.33 7.04 -6.40
C PHE A 299 -14.24 6.46 -7.49
N PRO A 300 -14.67 7.22 -8.52
CA PRO A 300 -15.31 6.65 -9.69
C PRO A 300 -14.45 5.59 -10.41
N PHE A 301 -13.16 5.83 -10.55
CA PHE A 301 -12.23 4.83 -11.10
C PHE A 301 -12.15 3.60 -10.19
N TYR A 302 -11.95 3.76 -8.89
CA TYR A 302 -11.93 2.64 -7.95
C TYR A 302 -13.19 1.81 -7.98
N ARG A 303 -14.36 2.43 -8.08
CA ARG A 303 -15.62 1.71 -8.23
C ARG A 303 -15.63 0.84 -9.48
N ARG A 304 -15.16 1.36 -10.60
CA ARG A 304 -15.06 0.58 -11.85
C ARG A 304 -14.12 -0.62 -11.70
N VAL A 305 -13.00 -0.44 -10.99
CA VAL A 305 -12.08 -1.55 -10.68
C VAL A 305 -12.75 -2.59 -9.78
N ILE A 306 -13.44 -2.14 -8.73
CA ILE A 306 -14.19 -3.03 -7.81
C ILE A 306 -15.24 -3.83 -8.56
N ASP A 307 -16.03 -3.20 -9.44
CA ASP A 307 -17.03 -3.86 -10.26
C ASP A 307 -16.38 -4.90 -11.20
N ALA A 308 -15.26 -4.55 -11.83
CA ALA A 308 -14.53 -5.46 -12.71
C ALA A 308 -13.99 -6.71 -11.98
N ILE A 309 -13.52 -6.54 -10.75
CA ILE A 309 -13.02 -7.64 -9.91
C ILE A 309 -14.17 -8.47 -9.36
N THR A 310 -15.19 -7.83 -8.79
CA THR A 310 -16.23 -8.51 -8.02
C THR A 310 -17.42 -8.98 -8.87
N GLY A 311 -17.63 -8.37 -10.03
CA GLY A 311 -18.81 -8.57 -10.88
C GLY A 311 -20.09 -8.02 -10.26
N VAL A 312 -19.98 -7.16 -9.23
CA VAL A 312 -21.12 -6.61 -8.50
C VAL A 312 -21.25 -5.12 -8.82
N HIS A 313 -22.43 -4.75 -9.34
CA HIS A 313 -22.80 -3.36 -9.54
C HIS A 313 -23.69 -2.89 -8.39
N ASP A 314 -23.23 -1.95 -7.60
CA ASP A 314 -24.01 -1.41 -6.50
C ASP A 314 -24.95 -0.27 -6.90
N GLY A 315 -24.89 0.19 -8.16
CA GLY A 315 -25.73 1.27 -8.67
C GLY A 315 -25.49 2.62 -7.99
N MET A 316 -24.40 2.78 -7.24
CA MET A 316 -24.11 4.02 -6.55
C MET A 316 -23.86 5.16 -7.54
N PRO A 317 -24.32 6.39 -7.25
CA PRO A 317 -24.03 7.54 -8.09
C PRO A 317 -22.55 7.87 -8.06
N CYS A 318 -22.03 8.34 -9.20
CA CYS A 318 -20.69 8.93 -9.31
C CYS A 318 -20.77 10.24 -10.08
N TRP A 319 -19.69 10.98 -10.08
CA TRP A 319 -19.57 12.21 -10.85
C TRP A 319 -18.73 11.93 -12.10
N THR A 320 -19.31 12.07 -13.27
CA THR A 320 -18.60 11.95 -14.55
C THR A 320 -18.48 13.32 -15.18
N GLY A 321 -17.51 14.11 -14.76
CA GLY A 321 -17.31 15.45 -15.31
C GLY A 321 -18.47 16.41 -15.06
N PHE A 322 -18.21 17.68 -15.14
CA PHE A 322 -19.11 18.83 -15.01
C PHE A 322 -20.54 18.58 -14.48
N PHE A 323 -20.71 18.45 -13.15
CA PHE A 323 -21.95 18.63 -12.38
C PHE A 323 -23.14 17.64 -12.63
N MET A 324 -22.91 16.53 -13.30
CA MET A 324 -24.01 15.56 -13.50
C MET A 324 -23.71 14.26 -12.74
N PRO A 325 -24.57 13.86 -11.78
CA PRO A 325 -24.50 12.52 -11.23
C PRO A 325 -24.80 11.51 -12.33
N ALA A 326 -23.90 10.58 -12.53
CA ALA A 326 -24.10 9.42 -13.38
C ALA A 326 -24.06 8.14 -12.53
N VAL A 327 -24.55 7.04 -13.06
CA VAL A 327 -24.30 5.73 -12.49
C VAL A 327 -22.97 5.26 -13.06
N CYS A 328 -21.97 5.12 -12.21
CA CYS A 328 -20.72 4.51 -12.61
C CYS A 328 -20.77 3.01 -12.39
N GLY A 329 -20.21 2.28 -13.30
CA GLY A 329 -20.06 0.85 -13.19
C GLY A 329 -19.10 0.35 -14.28
N TYR A 330 -18.72 -0.91 -14.15
CA TYR A 330 -17.94 -1.60 -15.17
C TYR A 330 -18.60 -2.92 -15.52
N PRO A 331 -18.55 -3.38 -16.78
CA PRO A 331 -19.12 -4.66 -17.15
C PRO A 331 -18.54 -5.82 -16.33
N ASP A 332 -19.39 -6.80 -15.99
CA ASP A 332 -18.93 -8.05 -15.37
C ASP A 332 -17.99 -8.78 -16.35
N LEU A 333 -16.72 -8.83 -16.02
CA LEU A 333 -15.68 -9.52 -16.78
C LEU A 333 -15.60 -11.03 -16.49
N GLY A 334 -16.49 -11.55 -15.62
CA GLY A 334 -16.52 -12.94 -15.22
C GLY A 334 -15.49 -13.32 -14.17
N VAL A 335 -14.76 -12.37 -13.60
CA VAL A 335 -13.80 -12.60 -12.51
C VAL A 335 -14.51 -13.05 -11.26
N ARG A 336 -15.45 -12.22 -10.77
CA ARG A 336 -16.35 -12.52 -9.64
C ARG A 336 -15.62 -12.88 -8.35
N ASP A 337 -14.52 -12.20 -8.07
CA ASP A 337 -13.81 -12.31 -6.82
C ASP A 337 -14.49 -11.44 -5.76
N GLN A 338 -15.17 -12.06 -4.82
CA GLN A 338 -15.92 -11.39 -3.75
C GLN A 338 -15.33 -11.70 -2.36
N ARG A 339 -14.08 -12.16 -2.30
CA ARG A 339 -13.43 -12.58 -1.06
C ARG A 339 -12.23 -11.75 -0.70
N HIS A 340 -11.41 -11.38 -1.67
CA HIS A 340 -10.18 -10.65 -1.42
C HIS A 340 -10.41 -9.22 -0.93
N LEU A 341 -9.46 -8.70 -0.17
CA LEU A 341 -9.41 -7.29 0.21
C LEU A 341 -9.09 -6.44 -1.04
N ILE A 342 -9.65 -5.24 -1.10
CA ILE A 342 -9.29 -4.25 -2.13
C ILE A 342 -8.74 -3.03 -1.40
N PHE A 343 -7.44 -2.78 -1.60
CA PHE A 343 -6.72 -1.67 -1.02
C PHE A 343 -6.81 -0.46 -1.97
N LEU A 344 -7.18 0.67 -1.42
CA LEU A 344 -7.44 1.92 -2.12
C LEU A 344 -6.52 3.00 -1.53
N ASP A 345 -5.49 3.37 -2.26
CA ASP A 345 -4.61 4.46 -1.84
C ASP A 345 -5.31 5.81 -2.02
N THR A 346 -4.96 6.79 -1.19
CA THR A 346 -5.46 8.17 -1.30
C THR A 346 -4.74 8.92 -2.41
N GLY A 347 -5.15 10.15 -2.74
CA GLY A 347 -4.41 10.99 -3.68
C GLY A 347 -3.02 11.33 -3.12
N LEU A 348 -2.01 11.45 -4.00
CA LEU A 348 -0.61 11.63 -3.58
C LEU A 348 -0.41 12.86 -2.68
N LEU A 349 -1.10 13.97 -2.94
CA LEU A 349 -0.99 15.15 -2.09
C LEU A 349 -1.44 14.86 -0.65
N ARG A 350 -2.44 13.98 -0.46
CA ARG A 350 -2.88 13.54 0.87
C ARG A 350 -1.83 12.67 1.55
N GLU A 351 -1.08 11.88 0.81
CA GLU A 351 -0.07 10.96 1.35
C GLU A 351 1.19 11.67 1.84
N ILE A 352 1.53 12.79 1.23
CA ILE A 352 2.68 13.62 1.61
C ILE A 352 2.32 14.82 2.49
N THR A 353 1.02 15.07 2.72
CA THR A 353 0.50 16.13 3.59
C THR A 353 -0.77 15.67 4.29
N ASP A 354 -1.30 16.46 5.20
CA ASP A 354 -2.65 16.27 5.77
C ASP A 354 -3.72 17.11 5.05
N PHE A 355 -3.45 17.51 3.82
CA PHE A 355 -4.40 18.28 3.02
C PHE A 355 -5.55 17.37 2.55
N PRO A 356 -6.81 17.68 2.88
CA PRO A 356 -7.93 16.86 2.47
C PRO A 356 -8.15 16.94 0.95
N THR A 357 -8.12 15.80 0.27
CA THR A 357 -8.32 15.70 -1.19
C THR A 357 -9.72 15.25 -1.55
N HIS A 358 -10.47 14.65 -0.60
CA HIS A 358 -11.84 14.17 -0.81
C HIS A 358 -12.89 14.98 -0.01
N LEU A 359 -14.14 14.90 -0.48
CA LEU A 359 -15.30 15.58 0.10
C LEU A 359 -16.17 14.65 0.97
N GLY A 360 -15.78 13.40 1.12
CA GLY A 360 -16.43 12.43 1.99
C GLY A 360 -17.50 11.59 1.32
N LEU A 361 -17.43 11.35 0.01
CA LEU A 361 -18.34 10.44 -0.68
C LEU A 361 -17.91 8.98 -0.52
N PRO A 362 -18.86 8.04 -0.42
CA PRO A 362 -18.55 6.61 -0.38
C PRO A 362 -18.03 6.13 -1.75
N VAL A 363 -17.12 5.14 -1.71
CA VAL A 363 -16.55 4.54 -2.93
C VAL A 363 -17.43 3.43 -3.49
N SER A 364 -17.80 2.44 -2.67
CA SER A 364 -18.54 1.25 -3.07
C SER A 364 -19.25 0.64 -1.86
N SER A 365 -20.22 -0.23 -2.13
CA SER A 365 -20.86 -1.08 -1.11
C SER A 365 -20.11 -2.40 -0.89
N TYR A 366 -19.02 -2.65 -1.60
CA TYR A 366 -18.19 -3.84 -1.38
C TYR A 366 -17.64 -3.85 0.04
N PRO A 367 -17.80 -4.94 0.82
CA PRO A 367 -17.51 -4.91 2.24
C PRO A 367 -16.01 -4.99 2.57
N ASN A 368 -15.19 -5.57 1.69
CA ASN A 368 -13.78 -5.85 1.96
C ASN A 368 -12.86 -4.73 1.44
N LEU A 369 -13.21 -3.47 1.73
CA LEU A 369 -12.38 -2.32 1.39
C LEU A 369 -11.36 -2.01 2.48
N VAL A 370 -10.16 -1.67 2.07
CA VAL A 370 -9.08 -1.19 2.92
C VAL A 370 -8.61 0.16 2.38
N LEU A 371 -8.62 1.19 3.21
CA LEU A 371 -7.98 2.45 2.87
C LEU A 371 -6.47 2.26 3.03
N GLY A 372 -5.74 2.41 1.93
CA GLY A 372 -4.29 2.49 1.91
C GLY A 372 -3.84 3.91 2.29
N MET A 373 -2.93 4.02 3.23
CA MET A 373 -2.30 5.29 3.59
C MET A 373 -0.79 5.15 3.37
N HIS A 374 -0.19 6.10 2.63
CA HIS A 374 1.25 6.27 2.65
C HIS A 374 1.62 7.27 3.74
N ALA A 375 2.48 6.87 4.66
CA ALA A 375 2.85 7.70 5.80
C ALA A 375 4.15 8.46 5.53
N TYR A 376 4.09 9.45 4.65
CA TYR A 376 5.25 10.26 4.24
C TYR A 376 5.17 11.73 4.66
N THR A 377 4.14 12.14 5.36
CA THR A 377 3.91 13.53 5.80
C THR A 377 5.15 14.15 6.44
N HIS A 378 5.85 13.40 7.29
CA HIS A 378 7.04 13.90 8.00
C HIS A 378 8.35 13.77 7.21
N GLY A 379 8.35 12.97 6.13
CA GLY A 379 9.47 12.84 5.21
C GLY A 379 9.54 13.95 4.15
N TYR A 380 8.43 14.64 3.89
CA TYR A 380 8.29 15.62 2.81
C TYR A 380 7.93 17.04 3.29
N THR A 381 8.26 17.41 4.52
CA THR A 381 8.15 18.78 5.01
C THR A 381 9.05 19.73 4.21
N PHE A 382 8.79 21.04 4.27
CA PHE A 382 9.64 22.02 3.57
C PHE A 382 11.11 21.94 3.98
N ASP A 383 11.39 21.64 5.25
CA ASP A 383 12.77 21.47 5.74
C ASP A 383 13.41 20.24 5.10
N ALA A 384 12.68 19.12 5.03
CA ALA A 384 13.15 17.91 4.38
C ALA A 384 13.41 18.12 2.88
N LEU A 385 12.51 18.80 2.18
CA LEU A 385 12.68 19.18 0.76
C LEU A 385 13.86 20.12 0.55
N ALA A 386 14.19 20.96 1.54
CA ALA A 386 15.38 21.80 1.55
C ALA A 386 16.67 21.06 1.98
N GLY A 387 16.60 19.74 2.21
CA GLY A 387 17.74 18.92 2.62
C GLY A 387 18.14 19.08 4.10
N GLN A 388 17.25 19.64 4.92
CA GLN A 388 17.41 19.79 6.36
C GLN A 388 16.77 18.61 7.10
N THR A 389 16.93 18.57 8.43
CA THR A 389 16.23 17.60 9.27
C THR A 389 14.72 17.85 9.21
N PRO A 390 13.89 16.83 8.93
CA PRO A 390 12.45 16.98 8.87
C PRO A 390 11.86 17.57 10.16
N ASP A 391 10.99 18.57 10.04
CA ASP A 391 10.27 19.12 11.18
C ASP A 391 9.30 18.06 11.74
N GLN A 392 9.34 17.82 13.03
CA GLN A 392 8.50 16.84 13.71
C GLN A 392 7.16 17.44 14.21
N HIS A 393 7.03 18.75 14.14
CA HIS A 393 5.82 19.49 14.50
C HIS A 393 5.48 20.54 13.43
N PRO A 394 5.36 20.11 12.17
CA PRO A 394 5.09 21.04 11.08
C PRO A 394 3.71 21.65 11.25
N GLY A 395 3.55 22.87 10.75
CA GLY A 395 2.25 23.51 10.64
C GLY A 395 1.50 23.03 9.41
N TYR A 396 0.17 23.33 9.34
CA TYR A 396 -0.63 23.04 8.17
C TYR A 396 0.11 23.40 6.84
N PRO A 397 0.09 22.55 5.81
CA PRO A 397 -0.77 21.38 5.61
C PRO A 397 -0.22 20.06 6.20
N TRP A 398 0.83 20.06 6.97
CA TRP A 398 1.35 18.89 7.66
C TRP A 398 0.89 18.88 9.11
N GLY A 399 0.38 17.75 9.59
CA GLY A 399 0.04 17.56 11.01
C GLY A 399 1.18 16.91 11.81
N GLY A 400 0.94 16.65 13.10
CA GLY A 400 1.75 15.71 13.88
C GLY A 400 1.38 14.27 13.53
N TYR A 401 2.20 13.29 13.91
CA TYR A 401 1.98 11.87 13.65
C TYR A 401 0.56 11.40 14.03
N GLU A 402 0.14 11.63 15.28
CA GLU A 402 -1.22 11.30 15.75
C GLU A 402 -2.32 11.93 14.87
N GLN A 403 -2.12 13.17 14.41
CA GLN A 403 -3.10 13.84 13.55
C GLN A 403 -3.23 13.18 12.21
N THR A 404 -2.13 12.76 11.59
CA THR A 404 -2.09 12.07 10.29
C THR A 404 -2.88 10.76 10.37
N TYR A 405 -2.61 9.93 11.37
CA TYR A 405 -3.31 8.65 11.56
C TYR A 405 -4.77 8.85 11.95
N SER A 406 -5.08 9.77 12.86
CA SER A 406 -6.47 10.10 13.22
C SER A 406 -7.28 10.65 12.04
N LEU A 407 -6.64 11.36 11.11
CA LEU A 407 -7.29 11.79 9.86
C LEU A 407 -7.57 10.58 8.96
N ALA A 408 -6.60 9.71 8.76
CA ALA A 408 -6.76 8.50 7.96
C ALA A 408 -7.87 7.56 8.51
N GLU A 409 -7.97 7.41 9.83
CA GLU A 409 -9.08 6.67 10.45
C GLU A 409 -10.46 7.28 10.14
N ARG A 410 -10.56 8.62 10.17
CA ARG A 410 -11.82 9.30 9.81
C ARG A 410 -12.17 9.08 8.32
N GLU A 411 -11.17 9.14 7.45
CA GLU A 411 -11.32 8.89 6.02
C GLU A 411 -11.73 7.44 5.76
N ALA A 412 -11.05 6.47 6.38
CA ALA A 412 -11.41 5.05 6.30
C ALA A 412 -12.85 4.79 6.76
N LYS A 413 -13.27 5.42 7.86
CA LYS A 413 -14.64 5.31 8.37
C LYS A 413 -15.68 5.85 7.39
N VAL A 414 -15.38 6.95 6.70
CA VAL A 414 -16.31 7.54 5.70
C VAL A 414 -16.59 6.57 4.56
N ILE A 415 -15.58 5.88 4.07
CA ILE A 415 -15.73 4.90 3.00
C ILE A 415 -16.01 3.48 3.50
N SER A 416 -16.23 3.31 4.81
CA SER A 416 -16.47 2.00 5.46
C SER A 416 -15.35 0.98 5.19
N ALA A 417 -14.10 1.41 5.24
CA ALA A 417 -12.92 0.59 5.00
C ALA A 417 -12.14 0.35 6.30
N ALA A 418 -11.37 -0.74 6.35
CA ALA A 418 -10.28 -0.88 7.32
C ALA A 418 -9.13 0.08 6.95
N LEU A 419 -8.25 0.42 7.89
CA LEU A 419 -7.05 1.20 7.63
C LEU A 419 -5.83 0.28 7.54
N PHE A 420 -4.94 0.58 6.59
CA PHE A 420 -3.64 -0.08 6.45
C PHE A 420 -2.60 0.93 5.94
N VAL A 421 -1.40 0.93 6.52
CA VAL A 421 -0.28 1.75 6.02
C VAL A 421 0.35 0.98 4.85
N THR A 422 -0.12 1.27 3.64
CA THR A 422 0.33 0.58 2.43
C THR A 422 1.78 0.88 2.09
N GLU A 423 2.29 2.03 2.54
CA GLU A 423 3.70 2.37 2.38
C GLU A 423 4.18 3.39 3.42
N PHE A 424 5.36 3.18 3.95
CA PHE A 424 6.11 4.15 4.74
C PHE A 424 7.60 3.81 4.70
N GLY A 425 8.44 4.79 4.92
CA GLY A 425 9.88 4.63 4.92
C GLY A 425 10.60 5.96 5.02
N ASN A 426 11.91 5.93 5.20
CA ASN A 426 12.72 7.13 5.28
C ASN A 426 14.20 6.83 5.04
N ASP A 427 15.00 7.88 4.83
CA ASP A 427 16.46 7.80 4.86
C ASP A 427 16.91 7.27 6.25
N PRO A 428 17.75 6.23 6.33
CA PRO A 428 18.18 5.60 7.58
C PRO A 428 18.70 6.56 8.65
N LYS A 429 19.28 7.68 8.24
CA LYS A 429 19.76 8.71 9.17
C LYS A 429 18.65 9.33 10.03
N TYR A 430 17.39 9.21 9.62
CA TYR A 430 16.23 9.73 10.31
C TYR A 430 15.40 8.65 11.02
N ASP A 431 15.88 7.41 11.14
CA ASP A 431 15.13 6.31 11.75
C ASP A 431 14.63 6.65 13.16
N GLN A 432 15.44 7.32 13.97
CA GLN A 432 15.04 7.69 15.33
C GLN A 432 14.03 8.85 15.38
N LEU A 433 13.90 9.60 14.29
CA LEU A 433 12.96 10.73 14.21
C LEU A 433 11.67 10.34 13.48
N VAL A 434 11.77 9.55 12.43
CA VAL A 434 10.61 9.24 11.56
C VAL A 434 10.15 7.81 11.81
N LEU A 435 10.98 6.80 11.51
CA LEU A 435 10.58 5.40 11.58
C LEU A 435 10.05 4.99 12.96
N VAL A 436 10.70 5.42 14.04
CA VAL A 436 10.27 5.10 15.42
C VAL A 436 8.90 5.68 15.73
N ASN A 437 8.62 6.91 15.29
CA ASN A 437 7.32 7.55 15.53
C ASN A 437 6.22 6.94 14.68
N GLU A 438 6.48 6.63 13.39
CA GLU A 438 5.51 5.94 12.54
C GLU A 438 5.13 4.57 13.13
N LEU A 439 6.11 3.75 13.49
CA LEU A 439 5.88 2.44 14.12
C LEU A 439 5.10 2.54 15.45
N ARG A 440 5.26 3.63 16.19
CA ARG A 440 4.48 3.88 17.41
C ARG A 440 3.03 4.20 17.10
N GLU A 441 2.76 5.02 16.10
CA GLU A 441 1.37 5.33 15.70
C GLU A 441 0.66 4.09 15.15
N GLU A 442 1.37 3.24 14.39
CA GLU A 442 0.82 1.97 13.92
C GLU A 442 0.36 1.07 15.08
N GLU A 443 1.14 1.01 16.18
CA GLU A 443 0.72 0.32 17.41
C GLU A 443 -0.52 0.95 18.05
N LEU A 444 -0.53 2.29 18.22
CA LEU A 444 -1.63 3.03 18.85
C LEU A 444 -2.94 2.90 18.08
N HIS A 445 -2.85 2.93 16.75
CA HIS A 445 -3.99 2.82 15.86
C HIS A 445 -4.30 1.36 15.45
N ARG A 446 -3.51 0.39 15.90
CA ARG A 446 -3.66 -1.06 15.59
C ARG A 446 -3.81 -1.30 14.09
N THR A 447 -2.99 -0.63 13.29
CA THR A 447 -2.93 -0.81 11.85
C THR A 447 -1.76 -1.68 11.43
N GLY A 448 -1.92 -2.44 10.36
CA GLY A 448 -0.81 -3.11 9.70
C GLY A 448 -0.05 -2.17 8.79
N PHE A 449 1.09 -2.62 8.28
CA PHE A 449 1.96 -1.80 7.44
C PHE A 449 2.75 -2.60 6.40
N ALA A 450 3.24 -1.89 5.37
CA ALA A 450 4.25 -2.36 4.43
C ALA A 450 5.41 -1.34 4.34
N PHE A 451 6.59 -1.76 4.76
CA PHE A 451 7.78 -0.90 4.80
C PHE A 451 8.43 -0.74 3.42
N TRP A 452 8.66 0.48 2.98
CA TRP A 452 9.45 0.80 1.80
C TRP A 452 10.92 1.04 2.21
N THR A 453 11.87 0.15 1.88
CA THR A 453 11.75 -0.98 0.97
C THR A 453 12.59 -2.14 1.46
N TRP A 454 12.32 -3.35 0.96
CA TRP A 454 13.09 -4.52 1.36
C TRP A 454 14.57 -4.39 1.02
N LYS A 455 14.87 -4.16 -0.25
CA LYS A 455 16.25 -3.99 -0.76
C LYS A 455 16.31 -2.91 -1.82
N GLU A 456 17.35 -2.12 -1.78
CA GLU A 456 17.63 -1.06 -2.73
C GLU A 456 19.14 -0.89 -2.88
N ASN A 457 19.63 -0.76 -4.13
CA ASN A 457 21.04 -0.55 -4.43
C ASN A 457 21.39 0.94 -4.52
N ASP A 458 20.74 1.77 -3.73
CA ASP A 458 21.06 3.18 -3.63
C ASP A 458 21.91 3.51 -2.41
N ASN A 459 22.63 4.62 -2.46
CA ASN A 459 23.43 5.08 -1.33
C ASN A 459 23.23 6.60 -1.16
N PRO A 460 22.55 7.06 -0.11
CA PRO A 460 21.86 6.24 0.87
C PRO A 460 20.49 5.75 0.32
N GLY A 461 20.29 4.46 0.20
CA GLY A 461 18.99 3.88 -0.11
C GLY A 461 18.10 3.78 1.14
N TRP A 462 16.79 3.64 0.93
CA TRP A 462 15.80 3.48 2.01
C TRP A 462 15.62 2.02 2.45
N GLY A 463 16.28 1.08 1.77
CA GLY A 463 16.15 -0.35 2.04
C GLY A 463 16.56 -0.77 3.45
N LEU A 464 16.08 -1.95 3.85
CA LEU A 464 16.52 -2.60 5.09
C LEU A 464 17.98 -3.06 5.03
N PHE A 465 18.55 -3.21 3.82
CA PHE A 465 19.92 -3.65 3.62
C PHE A 465 20.79 -2.50 3.14
N ASP A 466 22.04 -2.48 3.60
CA ASP A 466 23.04 -1.58 3.07
C ASP A 466 23.30 -1.90 1.60
N ALA A 467 23.38 -0.84 0.79
CA ALA A 467 23.90 -0.99 -0.56
C ALA A 467 25.32 -1.56 -0.48
N PRO A 468 25.66 -2.54 -1.33
CA PRO A 468 27.02 -3.05 -1.40
C PRO A 468 28.00 -1.92 -1.73
N PRO A 469 29.27 -2.03 -1.29
CA PRO A 469 30.29 -1.03 -1.60
C PRO A 469 30.36 -0.76 -3.11
N SER A 470 30.42 0.50 -3.49
CA SER A 470 30.63 0.92 -4.88
C SER A 470 31.82 0.16 -5.48
N GLY A 471 31.57 -0.59 -6.55
CA GLY A 471 32.57 -1.41 -7.23
C GLY A 471 32.62 -2.89 -6.84
N ALA A 472 31.81 -3.35 -5.89
CA ALA A 472 31.64 -4.79 -5.66
C ALA A 472 30.98 -5.43 -6.90
N ASN A 473 31.64 -6.45 -7.48
CA ASN A 473 31.13 -7.19 -8.62
C ASN A 473 31.60 -8.65 -8.52
N PRO A 474 30.72 -9.64 -8.42
CA PRO A 474 29.27 -9.50 -8.32
C PRO A 474 28.84 -8.91 -6.96
N MET A 475 27.71 -8.21 -6.98
CA MET A 475 27.07 -7.71 -5.77
C MET A 475 26.45 -8.86 -4.99
N PRO A 476 26.67 -8.96 -3.66
CA PRO A 476 25.98 -9.98 -2.88
C PRO A 476 24.46 -9.83 -3.04
N SER A 477 23.79 -10.92 -3.34
CA SER A 477 22.34 -10.94 -3.53
C SER A 477 21.56 -10.53 -2.28
N SER A 478 22.15 -10.70 -1.11
CA SER A 478 21.51 -10.43 0.18
C SER A 478 21.95 -9.13 0.85
N GLY A 479 23.06 -8.49 0.44
CA GLY A 479 23.59 -7.31 1.13
C GLY A 479 23.86 -7.58 2.62
N THR A 480 24.08 -6.52 3.39
CA THR A 480 24.18 -6.58 4.86
C THR A 480 22.98 -5.86 5.46
N ILE A 481 22.26 -6.52 6.37
CA ILE A 481 21.16 -5.87 7.11
C ILE A 481 21.73 -4.66 7.85
N ARG A 482 21.02 -3.54 7.75
CA ARG A 482 21.35 -2.32 8.47
C ARG A 482 21.12 -2.50 9.96
N SER A 483 22.21 -2.51 10.71
CA SER A 483 22.16 -2.61 12.17
C SER A 483 21.32 -1.49 12.77
N GLY A 484 20.37 -1.85 13.62
CA GLY A 484 19.44 -0.96 14.28
C GLY A 484 18.09 -0.84 13.55
N ARG A 485 18.05 -0.80 12.21
CA ARG A 485 16.81 -0.80 11.45
C ARG A 485 16.11 -2.17 11.51
N ASP A 486 16.88 -3.25 11.50
CA ASP A 486 16.41 -4.62 11.75
C ASP A 486 15.71 -4.72 13.11
N LEU A 487 16.29 -4.18 14.18
CA LEU A 487 15.69 -4.17 15.52
C LEU A 487 14.41 -3.35 15.61
N LEU A 488 14.28 -2.28 14.81
CA LEU A 488 13.05 -1.48 14.75
C LEU A 488 11.93 -2.23 14.02
N LEU A 489 12.24 -2.95 12.95
CA LEU A 489 11.27 -3.62 12.09
C LEU A 489 10.95 -5.06 12.52
N SER A 490 11.90 -5.76 13.16
CA SER A 490 11.68 -7.09 13.77
C SER A 490 11.03 -6.91 15.14
N ARG A 491 9.70 -6.76 15.17
CA ARG A 491 8.92 -6.34 16.34
C ARG A 491 8.14 -7.48 16.95
N ALA A 492 7.97 -7.46 18.28
CA ALA A 492 6.93 -8.26 18.90
C ALA A 492 5.57 -7.57 18.72
N TYR A 493 4.56 -8.32 18.26
CA TYR A 493 3.23 -7.80 18.01
C TYR A 493 2.16 -8.90 18.00
N PRO A 494 0.87 -8.57 18.24
CA PRO A 494 -0.23 -9.51 18.08
C PRO A 494 -0.55 -9.72 16.61
N ARG A 495 -0.20 -10.88 16.04
CA ARG A 495 -0.55 -11.25 14.66
C ARG A 495 -2.05 -11.39 14.45
N ALA A 496 -2.76 -11.91 15.48
CA ALA A 496 -4.21 -12.04 15.44
C ALA A 496 -4.80 -12.03 16.85
N SER A 497 -5.96 -11.39 17.05
CA SER A 497 -6.66 -11.35 18.34
C SER A 497 -8.17 -11.24 18.19
N ALA A 498 -8.91 -11.95 19.04
CA ALA A 498 -10.38 -11.79 19.15
C ALA A 498 -10.79 -10.48 19.83
N ASP A 499 -9.87 -9.79 20.49
CA ASP A 499 -10.11 -8.44 21.04
C ASP A 499 -9.57 -7.37 20.08
N PRO A 500 -10.44 -6.68 19.34
CA PRO A 500 -9.99 -5.59 18.43
C PRO A 500 -9.58 -4.32 19.19
N ASN A 501 -9.83 -4.25 20.50
CA ASN A 501 -9.48 -3.10 21.34
C ASN A 501 -8.26 -3.35 22.21
N LEU A 502 -7.49 -4.41 21.94
CA LEU A 502 -6.26 -4.68 22.66
C LEU A 502 -5.30 -3.47 22.58
N ILE A 503 -4.44 -3.36 23.59
CA ILE A 503 -3.38 -2.36 23.62
C ILE A 503 -2.06 -3.13 23.68
N PHE A 504 -1.11 -2.77 22.84
CA PHE A 504 0.22 -3.36 22.88
C PHE A 504 1.29 -2.30 22.66
N HIS A 505 2.48 -2.58 23.10
CA HIS A 505 3.64 -1.73 22.91
C HIS A 505 4.92 -2.56 22.82
N PHE A 506 5.78 -2.23 21.90
CA PHE A 506 7.12 -2.79 21.76
C PHE A 506 8.18 -1.70 21.87
N ASP A 507 9.04 -1.79 22.87
CA ASP A 507 10.23 -0.95 23.04
C ASP A 507 11.47 -1.70 22.54
N PRO A 508 11.98 -1.42 21.35
CA PRO A 508 13.16 -2.09 20.78
C PRO A 508 14.45 -1.74 21.54
N VAL A 509 14.52 -0.58 22.20
CA VAL A 509 15.71 -0.11 22.94
C VAL A 509 15.75 -0.74 24.34
N GLY A 510 14.64 -0.71 25.05
CA GLY A 510 14.50 -1.33 26.36
C GLY A 510 14.34 -2.86 26.31
N GLY A 511 14.11 -3.43 25.13
CA GLY A 511 13.87 -4.85 24.95
C GLY A 511 12.62 -5.31 25.73
N LEU A 512 11.50 -4.65 25.50
CA LEU A 512 10.27 -4.91 26.24
C LEU A 512 9.07 -4.96 25.28
N PHE A 513 8.24 -5.98 25.44
CA PHE A 513 6.92 -6.07 24.83
C PHE A 513 5.86 -6.20 25.90
N SER A 514 4.78 -5.46 25.77
CA SER A 514 3.60 -5.57 26.62
C SER A 514 2.33 -5.63 25.78
N LEU A 515 1.34 -6.39 26.24
CA LEU A 515 0.02 -6.48 25.66
C LEU A 515 -1.03 -6.56 26.76
N GLU A 516 -2.11 -5.81 26.60
CA GLU A 516 -3.31 -5.90 27.41
C GLU A 516 -4.50 -6.20 26.51
N ALA A 517 -5.30 -7.20 26.85
CA ALA A 517 -6.47 -7.59 26.08
C ALA A 517 -7.55 -8.20 26.99
N ARG A 518 -8.71 -8.45 26.40
CA ARG A 518 -9.85 -9.12 27.05
C ARG A 518 -10.36 -10.23 26.16
N GLY A 519 -10.96 -11.24 26.78
CA GLY A 519 -11.60 -12.31 26.03
C GLY A 519 -12.61 -13.10 26.87
N LYS A 520 -13.43 -13.88 26.20
CA LYS A 520 -14.41 -14.79 26.78
C LYS A 520 -13.93 -16.22 26.65
N PRO A 521 -14.39 -17.15 27.49
CA PRO A 521 -14.13 -18.56 27.27
C PRO A 521 -14.66 -18.98 25.89
N GLY A 522 -13.78 -19.60 25.10
CA GLY A 522 -14.14 -20.07 23.75
C GLY A 522 -13.85 -19.08 22.62
N ASP A 523 -13.46 -17.85 22.91
CA ASP A 523 -12.92 -16.94 21.90
C ASP A 523 -11.68 -17.54 21.26
N ALA A 524 -11.46 -17.23 20.00
CA ALA A 524 -10.25 -17.63 19.29
C ALA A 524 -9.00 -17.02 19.96
N PRO A 525 -7.89 -17.78 20.07
CA PRO A 525 -6.71 -17.33 20.81
C PRO A 525 -6.05 -16.11 20.15
N THR A 526 -5.47 -15.25 20.98
CA THR A 526 -4.54 -14.22 20.54
C THR A 526 -3.20 -14.86 20.20
N ILE A 527 -2.66 -14.54 19.02
CA ILE A 527 -1.38 -15.04 18.52
C ILE A 527 -0.38 -13.89 18.51
N ILE A 528 0.71 -14.04 19.25
CA ILE A 528 1.76 -13.02 19.35
C ILE A 528 3.03 -13.58 18.72
N TYR A 529 3.65 -12.81 17.84
CA TYR A 529 5.02 -13.05 17.38
C TYR A 529 5.98 -12.35 18.34
N VAL A 530 7.04 -13.05 18.72
CA VAL A 530 8.12 -12.54 19.56
C VAL A 530 9.44 -12.81 18.85
N PRO A 531 10.18 -11.76 18.45
CA PRO A 531 11.44 -11.92 17.73
C PRO A 531 12.51 -12.57 18.61
N CYS A 532 13.50 -13.20 17.99
CA CYS A 532 14.55 -13.94 18.68
C CYS A 532 15.39 -13.06 19.62
N HIS A 533 15.58 -11.78 19.29
CA HIS A 533 16.35 -10.86 20.14
C HIS A 533 15.60 -10.44 21.42
N LEU A 534 14.30 -10.68 21.53
CA LEU A 534 13.53 -10.51 22.75
C LEU A 534 13.42 -11.87 23.47
N ALA A 535 14.52 -12.35 24.05
CA ALA A 535 14.71 -13.73 24.48
C ALA A 535 14.21 -14.04 25.91
N GLY A 536 13.69 -13.04 26.65
CA GLY A 536 13.22 -13.22 28.03
C GLY A 536 11.96 -14.08 28.14
N GLU A 537 11.64 -14.48 29.37
CA GLU A 537 10.46 -15.31 29.65
C GLU A 537 9.16 -14.56 29.28
N VAL A 538 8.20 -15.31 28.74
CA VAL A 538 6.83 -14.82 28.53
C VAL A 538 6.09 -14.91 29.87
N GLN A 539 5.49 -13.83 30.29
CA GLN A 539 4.71 -13.74 31.51
C GLN A 539 3.28 -13.39 31.21
N THR A 540 2.35 -14.27 31.45
CA THR A 540 0.91 -14.04 31.29
C THR A 540 0.24 -13.91 32.65
N VAL A 541 -0.51 -12.80 32.83
CA VAL A 541 -1.24 -12.50 34.05
C VAL A 541 -2.71 -12.31 33.73
N GLY A 542 -3.59 -12.81 34.59
CA GLY A 542 -5.04 -12.64 34.46
C GLY A 542 -5.75 -13.86 33.87
N ALA A 543 -6.88 -13.63 33.21
CA ALA A 543 -7.80 -14.67 32.77
C ALA A 543 -7.42 -15.26 31.40
N ALA A 544 -6.26 -15.91 31.32
CA ALA A 544 -5.80 -16.60 30.11
C ALA A 544 -4.86 -17.77 30.43
N SER A 545 -4.69 -18.66 29.47
CA SER A 545 -3.63 -19.67 29.44
C SER A 545 -2.71 -19.45 28.25
N GLU A 546 -1.43 -19.78 28.40
CA GLU A 546 -0.43 -19.60 27.37
C GLU A 546 0.15 -20.91 26.85
N ALA A 547 0.57 -20.88 25.59
CA ALA A 547 1.44 -21.91 25.00
C ALA A 547 2.49 -21.19 24.14
N VAL A 548 3.75 -21.58 24.27
CA VAL A 548 4.87 -20.97 23.55
C VAL A 548 5.49 -22.01 22.62
N ALA A 549 5.56 -21.74 21.35
CA ALA A 549 6.32 -22.51 20.36
C ALA A 549 7.54 -21.70 19.94
N THR A 550 8.72 -22.34 19.92
CA THR A 550 9.95 -21.70 19.43
C THR A 550 10.24 -22.21 18.02
N GLU A 551 10.43 -21.27 17.11
CA GLU A 551 10.76 -21.53 15.73
C GLU A 551 12.27 -21.81 15.55
N ALA A 552 12.66 -22.29 14.36
CA ALA A 552 14.03 -22.69 14.09
C ALA A 552 15.04 -21.51 14.14
N ASP A 553 14.58 -20.30 13.87
CA ASP A 553 15.34 -19.04 13.95
C ASP A 553 15.44 -18.46 15.37
N GLY A 554 14.82 -19.13 16.35
CA GLY A 554 14.78 -18.68 17.74
C GLY A 554 13.64 -17.70 18.05
N SER A 555 12.87 -17.27 17.08
CA SER A 555 11.64 -16.53 17.31
C SER A 555 10.58 -17.39 17.99
N ARG A 556 9.56 -16.79 18.55
CA ARG A 556 8.51 -17.51 19.28
C ARG A 556 7.12 -17.08 18.82
N ILE A 557 6.26 -18.08 18.72
CA ILE A 557 4.82 -17.88 18.59
C ILE A 557 4.16 -18.15 19.93
N VAL A 558 3.59 -17.12 20.52
CA VAL A 558 2.89 -17.21 21.81
C VAL A 558 1.39 -17.23 21.55
N THR A 559 0.74 -18.30 21.98
CA THR A 559 -0.71 -18.48 21.84
C THR A 559 -1.37 -18.26 23.19
N ILE A 560 -2.22 -17.24 23.28
CA ILE A 560 -2.95 -16.89 24.51
C ILE A 560 -4.43 -17.24 24.33
N SER A 561 -4.91 -18.19 25.11
CA SER A 561 -6.32 -18.62 25.10
C SER A 561 -7.07 -17.98 26.26
N PRO A 562 -8.07 -17.08 26.01
CA PRO A 562 -8.83 -16.44 27.08
C PRO A 562 -9.66 -17.42 27.88
N THR A 563 -9.69 -17.24 29.19
CA THR A 563 -10.54 -18.02 30.14
C THR A 563 -11.69 -17.22 30.74
N GLY A 564 -11.78 -15.90 30.39
CA GLY A 564 -12.87 -15.01 30.76
C GLY A 564 -12.44 -13.80 31.57
N GLY A 565 -12.27 -12.66 30.90
CA GLY A 565 -11.89 -11.41 31.52
C GLY A 565 -10.62 -10.77 30.94
N PRO A 566 -10.04 -9.77 31.61
CA PRO A 566 -8.82 -9.14 31.18
C PRO A 566 -7.60 -10.03 31.42
N PHE A 567 -6.61 -9.90 30.53
CA PHE A 567 -5.29 -10.51 30.68
C PHE A 567 -4.22 -9.57 30.15
N SER A 568 -3.00 -9.78 30.59
CA SER A 568 -1.81 -9.10 30.07
C SER A 568 -0.69 -10.09 29.78
N VAL A 569 0.14 -9.73 28.81
CA VAL A 569 1.33 -10.48 28.42
C VAL A 569 2.52 -9.54 28.46
N LEU A 570 3.59 -9.97 29.12
CA LEU A 570 4.85 -9.24 29.20
C LEU A 570 5.97 -10.15 28.71
N VAL A 571 6.85 -9.61 27.86
CA VAL A 571 8.08 -10.26 27.46
C VAL A 571 9.20 -9.24 27.60
N SER A 572 10.22 -9.56 28.40
CA SER A 572 11.38 -8.69 28.58
C SER A 572 12.60 -9.24 27.82
N GLY A 573 13.61 -8.38 27.67
CA GLY A 573 14.89 -8.79 27.10
C GLY A 573 15.53 -9.95 27.86
N GLY A 574 16.41 -10.67 27.19
CA GLY A 574 17.17 -11.80 27.74
C GLY A 574 18.48 -11.94 26.97
N ALA A 575 19.28 -12.95 27.31
CA ALA A 575 20.47 -13.24 26.51
C ALA A 575 20.06 -13.69 25.11
N GLN A 576 20.51 -12.97 24.11
CA GLN A 576 20.21 -13.26 22.71
C GLN A 576 20.77 -14.64 22.31
N PRO A 577 19.96 -15.52 21.70
CA PRO A 577 20.42 -16.83 21.25
C PRO A 577 21.48 -16.69 20.12
N PRO A 578 22.41 -17.65 19.99
CA PRO A 578 23.31 -17.69 18.83
C PRO A 578 22.50 -17.86 17.54
N GLY A 579 22.81 -17.06 16.50
CA GLY A 579 22.13 -17.15 15.20
C GLY A 579 20.84 -16.35 15.08
N CYS A 580 20.50 -15.56 16.08
CA CYS A 580 19.45 -14.53 15.98
C CYS A 580 19.90 -13.45 14.98
N ILE A 581 19.08 -13.19 13.98
CA ILE A 581 19.28 -12.12 12.98
C ILE A 581 18.90 -10.78 13.59
#